data_21aa155d0602f8fb9a6e9f282e5d970c
#
_entry.id   21aa155d0602f8fb9a6e9f282e5d970c
#
_cell.length_a   1.000
_cell.length_b   1.000
_cell.length_c   1.000
_cell.angle_alpha   90.00
_cell.angle_beta   90.00
_cell.angle_gamma   90.00
#
_symmetry.space_group_name_H-M   'P 1'
#
loop_
_entity.id
_entity.type
_entity.pdbx_description
1 polymer ?
#
loop_
_entity_poly.entity_id
_entity_poly.type
_entity_poly.pdbx_seq_one_letter_code
_entity_poly.pdbx_strand_id
1 'polypeptide(L)'
;MNIFKAIFNIFLSKETKFNNLEARNIMIDESNFNKMNLTLGNTFKVNENIKIKNFKEKITEDNLTVVVTNNKGKTIGYITKNELINN
;
A
#
# COMPACT_ATOMS: atom_id res chain seq x y z
N MET A 1 18.56 -15.95 -26.42
CA MET A 1 17.55 -15.38 -25.53
C MET A 1 16.93 -14.16 -26.19
N ASN A 2 15.61 -14.05 -26.13
CA ASN A 2 14.89 -12.94 -26.72
C ASN A 2 14.99 -11.70 -25.81
N ILE A 3 15.45 -10.58 -26.37
CA ILE A 3 15.60 -9.31 -25.65
C ILE A 3 14.27 -8.83 -25.07
N PHE A 4 13.18 -8.98 -25.83
CA PHE A 4 11.85 -8.59 -25.35
C PHE A 4 11.44 -9.34 -24.08
N LYS A 5 11.76 -10.63 -24.02
CA LYS A 5 11.44 -11.44 -22.85
C LYS A 5 12.21 -10.96 -21.61
N ALA A 6 13.48 -10.58 -21.79
CA ALA A 6 14.29 -10.07 -20.68
C ALA A 6 13.75 -8.74 -20.16
N ILE A 7 13.40 -7.81 -21.05
CA ILE A 7 12.83 -6.51 -20.67
C ILE A 7 11.48 -6.70 -19.98
N PHE A 8 10.64 -7.56 -20.52
CA PHE A 8 9.33 -7.86 -19.93
C PHE A 8 9.45 -8.45 -18.52
N ASN A 9 10.39 -9.36 -18.33
CA ASN A 9 10.63 -9.96 -17.02
C ASN A 9 11.11 -8.95 -16.00
N ILE A 10 11.96 -7.99 -16.39
CA ILE A 10 12.42 -6.93 -15.51
C ILE A 10 11.23 -6.05 -15.08
N PHE A 11 10.35 -5.69 -15.99
CA PHE A 11 9.18 -4.90 -15.72
C PHE A 11 8.25 -5.61 -14.75
N LEU A 12 7.93 -6.88 -15.02
CA LEU A 12 7.08 -7.70 -14.15
C LEU A 12 7.72 -7.89 -12.78
N SER A 13 9.05 -7.99 -12.73
CA SER A 13 9.77 -8.17 -11.45
C SER A 13 9.55 -7.00 -10.52
N LYS A 14 9.55 -5.75 -11.03
CA LYS A 14 9.29 -4.57 -10.20
C LYS A 14 7.87 -4.59 -9.64
N GLU A 15 6.89 -4.85 -10.49
CA GLU A 15 5.49 -4.93 -10.06
C GLU A 15 5.29 -6.06 -9.08
N THR A 16 5.88 -7.22 -9.33
CA THR A 16 5.81 -8.36 -8.44
C THR A 16 6.40 -8.05 -7.08
N LYS A 17 7.56 -7.38 -7.05
CA LYS A 17 8.18 -6.98 -5.77
C LYS A 17 7.26 -6.05 -4.99
N PHE A 18 6.69 -5.04 -5.64
CA PHE A 18 5.78 -4.11 -4.99
C PHE A 18 4.55 -4.84 -4.45
N ASN A 19 3.94 -5.69 -5.26
CA ASN A 19 2.74 -6.42 -4.86
C ASN A 19 2.98 -7.39 -3.70
N ASN A 20 4.20 -7.84 -3.51
CA ASN A 20 4.56 -8.74 -2.42
C ASN A 20 5.08 -8.00 -1.17
N LEU A 21 5.22 -6.69 -1.22
CA LEU A 21 5.46 -5.91 -0.02
C LEU A 21 4.26 -5.98 0.91
N GLU A 22 4.52 -5.81 2.19
CA GLU A 22 3.47 -5.76 3.20
C GLU A 22 3.00 -4.33 3.42
N ALA A 23 1.79 -4.17 3.98
CA ALA A 23 1.24 -2.85 4.26
C ALA A 23 2.19 -1.98 5.09
N ARG A 24 2.87 -2.56 6.08
CA ARG A 24 3.83 -1.85 6.93
C ARG A 24 4.98 -1.24 6.15
N ASN A 25 5.31 -1.79 4.98
CA ASN A 25 6.47 -1.33 4.19
C ASN A 25 6.19 -0.03 3.45
N ILE A 26 4.93 0.32 3.21
CA ILE A 26 4.56 1.50 2.43
C ILE A 26 3.70 2.49 3.21
N MET A 27 3.25 2.15 4.40
CA MET A 27 2.36 3.03 5.18
C MET A 27 3.05 4.31 5.62
N ILE A 28 2.25 5.36 5.75
CA ILE A 28 2.64 6.55 6.48
C ILE A 28 2.35 6.26 7.95
N ASP A 29 3.33 6.38 8.84
CA ASP A 29 3.09 6.11 10.24
C ASP A 29 2.07 7.09 10.84
N GLU A 30 1.42 6.69 11.93
CA GLU A 30 0.34 7.46 12.52
C GLU A 30 0.79 8.88 12.89
N SER A 31 1.98 9.03 13.45
CA SER A 31 2.50 10.32 13.86
C SER A 31 2.65 11.27 12.67
N ASN A 32 3.27 10.81 11.59
CA ASN A 32 3.46 11.62 10.39
C ASN A 32 2.14 11.91 9.68
N PHE A 33 1.24 10.94 9.65
CA PHE A 33 -0.08 11.14 9.04
C PHE A 33 -0.87 12.23 9.77
N ASN A 34 -0.83 12.22 11.09
CA ASN A 34 -1.54 13.23 11.88
C ASN A 34 -1.01 14.64 11.63
N LYS A 35 0.29 14.78 11.35
CA LYS A 35 0.90 16.07 11.00
C LYS A 35 0.44 16.62 9.66
N MET A 36 -0.06 15.76 8.77
CA MET A 36 -0.51 16.17 7.44
C MET A 36 -1.88 16.85 7.47
N ASN A 37 -2.60 16.80 8.57
CA ASN A 37 -3.93 17.40 8.71
C ASN A 37 -4.93 16.95 7.64
N LEU A 38 -4.83 15.72 7.21
CA LEU A 38 -5.73 15.17 6.19
C LEU A 38 -7.04 14.74 6.83
N THR A 39 -8.15 15.01 6.14
CA THR A 39 -9.46 14.49 6.54
C THR A 39 -9.59 13.06 6.04
N LEU A 40 -9.93 12.15 6.96
CA LEU A 40 -10.21 10.78 6.58
C LEU A 40 -11.57 10.69 5.91
N GLY A 41 -11.59 10.18 4.68
CA GLY A 41 -12.83 9.84 4.01
C GLY A 41 -13.27 8.43 4.39
N ASN A 42 -13.60 7.61 3.41
CA ASN A 42 -13.89 6.22 3.63
C ASN A 42 -12.62 5.46 4.01
N THR A 43 -12.73 4.55 4.98
CA THR A 43 -11.59 3.77 5.43
C THR A 43 -11.92 2.30 5.49
N PHE A 44 -10.89 1.46 5.36
CA PHE A 44 -10.98 0.07 5.77
C PHE A 44 -9.65 -0.34 6.41
N LYS A 45 -9.72 -1.36 7.24
CA LYS A 45 -8.57 -1.79 8.05
C LYS A 45 -7.89 -3.01 7.43
N VAL A 46 -6.56 -3.01 7.49
CA VAL A 46 -5.76 -4.17 7.12
C VAL A 46 -4.70 -4.39 8.19
N ASN A 47 -4.25 -5.64 8.31
CA ASN A 47 -3.14 -5.96 9.21
C ASN A 47 -1.82 -5.50 8.57
N GLU A 48 -0.84 -5.13 9.39
CA GLU A 48 0.46 -4.66 8.94
C GLU A 48 1.20 -5.65 8.04
N ASN A 49 0.91 -6.93 8.18
CA ASN A 49 1.58 -8.00 7.44
C ASN A 49 0.85 -8.43 6.17
N ILE A 50 -0.29 -7.82 5.85
CA ILE A 50 -1.00 -8.16 4.61
C ILE A 50 -0.21 -7.67 3.41
N LYS A 51 -0.15 -8.49 2.37
CA LYS A 51 0.54 -8.09 1.15
C LYS A 51 -0.32 -7.13 0.33
N ILE A 52 0.34 -6.17 -0.32
CA ILE A 52 -0.32 -5.13 -1.10
C ILE A 52 -1.25 -5.74 -2.16
N LYS A 53 -0.85 -6.82 -2.81
CA LYS A 53 -1.67 -7.48 -3.82
C LYS A 53 -3.04 -7.91 -3.31
N ASN A 54 -3.18 -8.11 -1.99
CA ASN A 54 -4.43 -8.60 -1.40
C ASN A 54 -5.45 -7.50 -1.13
N PHE A 55 -5.05 -6.22 -1.14
CA PHE A 55 -5.99 -5.13 -0.91
C PHE A 55 -5.93 -4.01 -1.97
N LYS A 56 -4.90 -4.00 -2.81
CA LYS A 56 -4.66 -2.93 -3.78
C LYS A 56 -5.86 -2.64 -4.68
N GLU A 57 -6.54 -3.69 -5.15
CA GLU A 57 -7.66 -3.55 -6.06
C GLU A 57 -8.92 -3.00 -5.40
N LYS A 58 -8.99 -3.05 -4.08
CA LYS A 58 -10.12 -2.52 -3.33
C LYS A 58 -10.09 -0.99 -3.24
N ILE A 59 -8.95 -0.38 -3.54
CA ILE A 59 -8.79 1.07 -3.46
C ILE A 59 -9.15 1.66 -4.82
N THR A 60 -10.42 1.94 -5.01
CA THR A 60 -10.95 2.48 -6.27
C THR A 60 -11.29 3.95 -6.18
N GLU A 61 -11.39 4.51 -4.98
CA GLU A 61 -11.81 5.89 -4.74
C GLU A 61 -10.64 6.71 -4.24
N ASP A 62 -10.54 7.97 -4.69
CA ASP A 62 -9.45 8.86 -4.32
C ASP A 62 -9.45 9.21 -2.83
N ASN A 63 -10.64 9.20 -2.20
CA ASN A 63 -10.78 9.54 -0.79
C ASN A 63 -10.72 8.33 0.13
N LEU A 64 -10.40 7.16 -0.41
CA LEU A 64 -10.29 5.95 0.40
C LEU A 64 -8.92 5.88 1.05
N THR A 65 -8.91 5.66 2.36
CA THR A 65 -7.68 5.50 3.14
C THR A 65 -7.68 4.13 3.80
N VAL A 66 -6.57 3.43 3.68
CA VAL A 66 -6.37 2.15 4.34
C VAL A 66 -5.78 2.41 5.72
N VAL A 67 -6.43 1.89 6.75
CA VAL A 67 -5.94 1.95 8.12
C VAL A 67 -5.15 0.69 8.40
N VAL A 68 -3.88 0.83 8.77
CA VAL A 68 -3.00 -0.29 9.03
C VAL A 68 -2.94 -0.53 10.54
N THR A 69 -3.22 -1.76 10.95
CA THR A 69 -3.20 -2.15 12.36
C THR A 69 -2.11 -3.18 12.62
N ASN A 70 -1.65 -3.22 13.88
CA ASN A 70 -0.75 -4.27 14.32
C ASN A 70 -1.55 -5.53 14.70
N ASN A 71 -0.86 -6.57 15.16
CA ASN A 71 -1.50 -7.84 15.49
C ASN A 71 -2.45 -7.73 16.70
N LYS A 72 -2.38 -6.63 17.44
CA LYS A 72 -3.26 -6.36 18.57
C LYS A 72 -4.45 -5.48 18.19
N GLY A 73 -4.57 -5.15 16.90
CA GLY A 73 -5.66 -4.30 16.42
C GLY A 73 -5.45 -2.81 16.61
N LYS A 74 -4.26 -2.39 17.07
CA LYS A 74 -3.96 -0.98 17.24
C LYS A 74 -3.55 -0.37 15.91
N THR A 75 -4.09 0.82 15.59
CA THR A 75 -3.71 1.56 14.38
C THR A 75 -2.27 2.04 14.51
N ILE A 76 -1.45 1.74 13.50
CA ILE A 76 -0.04 2.12 13.46
C ILE A 76 0.30 2.99 12.25
N GLY A 77 -0.55 3.04 11.25
CA GLY A 77 -0.29 3.84 10.07
C GLY A 77 -1.45 3.86 9.09
N TYR A 78 -1.23 4.52 7.97
CA TYR A 78 -2.24 4.74 6.94
C TYR A 78 -1.62 4.61 5.56
N ILE A 79 -2.41 4.15 4.60
CA ILE A 79 -2.01 4.08 3.20
C ILE A 79 -3.07 4.82 2.39
N THR A 80 -2.64 5.84 1.66
CA THR A 80 -3.51 6.54 0.72
C THR A 80 -3.24 6.05 -0.70
N LYS A 81 -4.07 6.50 -1.64
CA LYS A 81 -3.88 6.16 -3.04
C LYS A 81 -2.48 6.55 -3.55
N ASN A 82 -1.93 7.65 -3.02
CA ASN A 82 -0.62 8.14 -3.43
C ASN A 82 0.50 7.13 -3.17
N GLU A 83 0.47 6.41 -2.05
CA GLU A 83 1.48 5.39 -1.74
C GLU A 83 1.40 4.20 -2.68
N LEU A 84 0.24 3.95 -3.26
CA LEU A 84 0.04 2.86 -4.21
C LEU A 84 0.43 3.23 -5.63
N ILE A 85 0.33 4.51 -5.99
CA ILE A 85 0.63 5.00 -7.34
C ILE A 85 2.12 5.28 -7.51
N ASN A 86 2.77 5.80 -6.48
CA ASN A 86 4.14 6.31 -6.55
C ASN A 86 5.21 5.24 -6.31
N ASN A 87 4.87 3.98 -6.48
CA ASN A 87 5.84 2.89 -6.35
C ASN A 87 5.94 2.05 -7.64
#